data_9f7251ff9633d50db392bf233d12f6a7
#
_entry.id   9f7251ff9633d50db392bf233d12f6a7
#
_cell.length_a   1.000
_cell.length_b   1.000
_cell.length_c   1.000
_cell.angle_alpha   90.00
_cell.angle_beta   90.00
_cell.angle_gamma   90.00
#
_symmetry.space_group_name_H-M   'P 1'
#
loop_
_entity.id
_entity.type
_entity.pdbx_description
1 polymer ?
#
loop_
_entity_poly.entity_id
_entity_poly.type
_entity_poly.pdbx_seq_one_letter_code
_entity_poly.pdbx_strand_id
1 'polypeptide(L)'
;SAGQGLRLVAVELVFGEQQFVLQSGDADILVQIRGGDVLWQKERLLNVALRHLPSDCDKVVILDTDVLFERDNWLAQVKEKLEEYMVVFPFSHLIRLPKGLQQHTGQRCRFGFGEDEMCHSFGFGFSRYGMAGTRLFRKHGVTGGAVAVRRWLLDKHGLYDADITGAGDVIFAQACVGNTNYMRLKRMSRKQKEHARQWSYCMAKDVRQSIGYVDGVALHLWHGTQANRRYSQRHEMLYTENFDPLKDISLHRSGAWQWASPKEQLHRACREYFSSRRDDVYT
;
A
#
# COMPACT_ATOMS: atom_id res chain seq x y z
N SER A 1 16.42 7.62 16.33
CA SER A 1 16.05 6.20 16.41
C SER A 1 17.21 5.21 16.17
N ALA A 2 18.46 5.66 16.23
CA ALA A 2 19.65 4.79 16.03
C ALA A 2 19.90 3.73 17.10
N GLY A 3 19.02 3.57 18.09
CA GLY A 3 19.19 2.65 19.22
C GLY A 3 18.46 1.31 19.15
N GLN A 4 17.63 1.04 18.11
CA GLN A 4 16.76 -0.15 18.09
C GLN A 4 17.06 -1.13 16.95
N GLY A 5 18.18 -0.97 16.23
CA GLY A 5 18.51 -1.85 15.09
C GLY A 5 17.54 -1.68 13.89
N LEU A 6 16.78 -0.58 13.84
CA LEU A 6 15.93 -0.23 12.72
C LEU A 6 16.76 0.32 11.57
N ARG A 7 16.47 -0.12 10.34
CA ARG A 7 17.03 0.43 9.10
C ARG A 7 15.90 0.95 8.22
N LEU A 8 16.00 2.20 7.83
CA LEU A 8 15.07 2.82 6.89
C LEU A 8 15.62 2.68 5.46
N VAL A 9 14.85 2.00 4.61
CA VAL A 9 15.10 1.95 3.16
C VAL A 9 14.06 2.78 2.46
N ALA A 10 14.49 3.77 1.70
CA ALA A 10 13.63 4.61 0.89
C ALA A 10 13.94 4.40 -0.60
N VAL A 11 12.89 4.36 -1.43
CA VAL A 11 13.03 4.34 -2.89
C VAL A 11 12.31 5.54 -3.46
N GLU A 12 13.04 6.37 -4.20
CA GLU A 12 12.50 7.52 -4.90
C GLU A 12 12.51 7.26 -6.41
N LEU A 13 11.37 7.50 -7.05
CA LEU A 13 11.22 7.41 -8.50
C LEU A 13 10.96 8.79 -9.09
N VAL A 14 11.71 9.16 -10.12
CA VAL A 14 11.47 10.33 -10.92
C VAL A 14 11.29 9.99 -12.39
N PHE A 15 10.48 10.78 -13.10
CA PHE A 15 10.20 10.62 -14.53
C PHE A 15 10.87 11.71 -15.35
N GLY A 16 11.36 11.36 -16.53
CA GLY A 16 12.01 12.31 -17.44
C GLY A 16 13.11 13.14 -16.75
N GLU A 17 13.04 14.45 -16.85
CA GLU A 17 14.04 15.39 -16.32
C GLU A 17 13.75 15.87 -14.87
N GLN A 18 12.77 15.29 -14.20
CA GLN A 18 12.50 15.63 -12.80
C GLN A 18 13.74 15.39 -11.93
N GLN A 19 13.95 16.24 -10.93
CA GLN A 19 15.05 16.10 -9.99
C GLN A 19 14.63 15.24 -8.80
N PHE A 20 15.58 14.51 -8.24
CA PHE A 20 15.41 13.83 -6.97
C PHE A 20 15.28 14.84 -5.83
N VAL A 21 14.40 14.56 -4.89
CA VAL A 21 14.11 15.42 -3.72
C VAL A 21 14.82 14.89 -2.48
N LEU A 22 14.84 13.56 -2.30
CA LEU A 22 15.48 12.93 -1.14
C LEU A 22 17.00 13.03 -1.23
N GLN A 23 17.63 13.19 -0.07
CA GLN A 23 19.08 13.27 0.09
C GLN A 23 19.61 12.09 0.91
N SER A 24 20.91 11.86 0.86
CA SER A 24 21.57 10.71 1.51
C SER A 24 21.33 10.60 3.02
N GLY A 25 20.93 11.70 3.69
CA GLY A 25 20.60 11.71 5.12
C GLY A 25 19.14 11.35 5.44
N ASP A 26 18.26 11.24 4.45
CA ASP A 26 16.83 11.02 4.66
C ASP A 26 16.49 9.54 4.93
N ALA A 27 17.39 8.62 4.61
CA ALA A 27 17.24 7.19 4.89
C ALA A 27 18.60 6.53 5.13
N ASP A 28 18.62 5.40 5.84
CA ASP A 28 19.85 4.59 6.00
C ASP A 28 20.31 4.01 4.66
N ILE A 29 19.34 3.65 3.79
CA ILE A 29 19.57 3.20 2.43
C ILE A 29 18.61 3.95 1.51
N LEU A 30 19.15 4.84 0.69
CA LEU A 30 18.38 5.58 -0.30
C LEU A 30 18.64 5.00 -1.71
N VAL A 31 17.58 4.59 -2.37
CA VAL A 31 17.61 4.07 -3.74
C VAL A 31 16.88 5.05 -4.65
N GLN A 32 17.61 5.71 -5.55
CA GLN A 32 17.07 6.67 -6.49
C GLN A 32 17.04 6.07 -7.88
N ILE A 33 15.87 6.00 -8.49
CA ILE A 33 15.68 5.42 -9.81
C ILE A 33 14.97 6.40 -10.75
N ARG A 34 15.33 6.36 -12.02
CA ARG A 34 14.76 7.24 -13.05
C ARG A 34 14.25 6.41 -14.21
N GLY A 35 13.02 6.72 -14.67
CA GLY A 35 12.40 6.11 -15.84
C GLY A 35 11.14 5.32 -15.53
N GLY A 36 10.67 4.52 -16.50
CA GLY A 36 9.35 3.94 -16.45
C GLY A 36 8.27 4.93 -16.87
N ASP A 37 7.02 4.55 -16.69
CA ASP A 37 5.86 5.38 -17.06
C ASP A 37 5.04 5.81 -15.84
N VAL A 38 4.21 6.83 -16.02
CA VAL A 38 3.33 7.36 -14.97
C VAL A 38 2.20 6.37 -14.71
N LEU A 39 2.48 5.44 -13.80
CA LEU A 39 1.64 4.36 -13.30
C LEU A 39 1.64 4.39 -11.78
N TRP A 40 0.76 3.63 -11.15
CA TRP A 40 0.90 3.35 -9.72
C TRP A 40 2.11 2.44 -9.50
N GLN A 41 3.17 2.98 -8.92
CA GLN A 41 4.44 2.31 -8.76
C GLN A 41 4.73 1.86 -7.31
N LYS A 42 3.87 2.20 -6.33
CA LYS A 42 4.18 2.00 -4.90
C LYS A 42 4.67 0.58 -4.59
N GLU A 43 3.85 -0.43 -4.87
CA GLU A 43 4.21 -1.82 -4.58
C GLU A 43 5.41 -2.30 -5.39
N ARG A 44 5.59 -1.76 -6.61
CA ARG A 44 6.78 -2.02 -7.43
C ARG A 44 8.03 -1.46 -6.80
N LEU A 45 7.99 -0.22 -6.31
CA LEU A 45 9.11 0.42 -5.62
C LEU A 45 9.42 -0.27 -4.30
N LEU A 46 8.41 -0.71 -3.56
CA LEU A 46 8.61 -1.54 -2.36
C LEU A 46 9.29 -2.88 -2.70
N ASN A 47 8.91 -3.52 -3.81
CA ASN A 47 9.61 -4.72 -4.29
C ASN A 47 11.07 -4.42 -4.75
N VAL A 48 11.36 -3.21 -5.17
CA VAL A 48 12.75 -2.76 -5.38
C VAL A 48 13.46 -2.60 -4.03
N ALA A 49 12.83 -1.93 -3.06
CA ALA A 49 13.39 -1.72 -1.72
C ALA A 49 13.76 -3.05 -1.02
N LEU A 50 12.95 -4.09 -1.18
CA LEU A 50 13.20 -5.41 -0.58
C LEU A 50 14.58 -5.98 -0.94
N ARG A 51 15.09 -5.68 -2.14
CA ARG A 51 16.40 -6.15 -2.61
C ARG A 51 17.59 -5.45 -1.96
N HIS A 52 17.32 -4.33 -1.29
CA HIS A 52 18.32 -3.51 -0.60
C HIS A 52 18.27 -3.66 0.93
N LEU A 53 17.36 -4.49 1.44
CA LEU A 53 17.31 -4.79 2.87
C LEU A 53 18.57 -5.54 3.30
N PRO A 54 19.14 -5.20 4.47
CA PRO A 54 20.25 -5.95 5.05
C PRO A 54 19.94 -7.45 5.21
N SER A 55 20.95 -8.30 5.10
CA SER A 55 20.77 -9.76 5.13
C SER A 55 20.28 -10.27 6.49
N ASP A 56 20.58 -9.56 7.56
CA ASP A 56 20.18 -9.85 8.94
C ASP A 56 18.78 -9.33 9.32
N CYS A 57 18.11 -8.63 8.40
CA CYS A 57 16.74 -8.18 8.59
C CYS A 57 15.77 -9.34 8.36
N ASP A 58 15.06 -9.80 9.38
CA ASP A 58 14.05 -10.88 9.32
C ASP A 58 12.60 -10.38 9.35
N LYS A 59 12.39 -9.11 9.69
CA LYS A 59 11.09 -8.46 9.83
C LYS A 59 11.08 -7.15 9.06
N VAL A 60 10.02 -6.89 8.30
CA VAL A 60 9.89 -5.70 7.46
C VAL A 60 8.62 -4.96 7.83
N VAL A 61 8.72 -3.66 8.02
CA VAL A 61 7.56 -2.76 8.11
C VAL A 61 7.47 -1.98 6.81
N ILE A 62 6.34 -2.10 6.14
CA ILE A 62 5.95 -1.27 5.00
C ILE A 62 5.16 -0.10 5.59
N LEU A 63 5.63 1.11 5.35
CA LEU A 63 5.08 2.32 5.94
C LEU A 63 4.82 3.37 4.86
N ASP A 64 3.61 3.95 4.88
CA ASP A 64 3.29 5.13 4.08
C ASP A 64 3.91 6.38 4.73
N THR A 65 4.36 7.32 3.92
CA THR A 65 5.09 8.51 4.38
C THR A 65 4.20 9.53 5.12
N ASP A 66 2.90 9.33 5.10
CA ASP A 66 1.87 10.20 5.68
C ASP A 66 1.21 9.59 6.93
N VAL A 67 1.88 8.66 7.62
CA VAL A 67 1.39 8.00 8.83
C VAL A 67 2.28 8.30 10.03
N LEU A 68 1.67 8.73 11.14
CA LEU A 68 2.30 8.93 12.42
C LEU A 68 1.69 7.97 13.45
N PHE A 69 2.49 7.51 14.41
CA PHE A 69 2.01 6.68 15.51
C PHE A 69 1.98 7.49 16.81
N GLU A 70 0.91 7.38 17.57
CA GLU A 70 0.82 8.08 18.86
C GLU A 70 1.72 7.49 19.94
N ARG A 71 2.11 6.21 19.80
CA ARG A 71 2.95 5.50 20.78
C ARG A 71 4.36 5.28 20.23
N ASP A 72 5.37 5.71 20.97
CA ASP A 72 6.77 5.56 20.57
C ASP A 72 7.25 4.11 20.55
N ASN A 73 6.60 3.22 21.34
CA ASN A 73 7.00 1.81 21.46
C ASN A 73 6.31 0.87 20.45
N TRP A 74 5.61 1.41 19.46
CA TRP A 74 4.87 0.61 18.46
C TRP A 74 5.77 -0.40 17.72
N LEU A 75 7.02 -0.04 17.42
CA LEU A 75 7.97 -0.93 16.75
C LEU A 75 8.36 -2.14 17.62
N ALA A 76 8.57 -1.93 18.91
CA ALA A 76 8.86 -3.02 19.84
C ALA A 76 7.70 -4.01 19.92
N GLN A 77 6.46 -3.49 19.97
CA GLN A 77 5.26 -4.31 19.98
C GLN A 77 5.04 -5.05 18.65
N VAL A 78 5.34 -4.41 17.51
CA VAL A 78 5.31 -5.07 16.20
C VAL A 78 6.32 -6.21 16.14
N LYS A 79 7.56 -5.98 16.63
CA LYS A 79 8.60 -7.01 16.67
C LYS A 79 8.16 -8.23 17.47
N GLU A 80 7.56 -8.01 18.64
CA GLU A 80 7.01 -9.07 19.50
C GLU A 80 5.88 -9.82 18.81
N LYS A 81 4.90 -9.09 18.22
CA LYS A 81 3.76 -9.69 17.53
C LYS A 81 4.17 -10.50 16.30
N LEU A 82 5.25 -10.14 15.61
CA LEU A 82 5.77 -10.92 14.49
C LEU A 82 6.43 -12.24 14.92
N GLU A 83 6.64 -12.50 16.22
CA GLU A 83 7.01 -13.85 16.71
C GLU A 83 5.81 -14.82 16.66
N GLU A 84 4.59 -14.30 16.81
CA GLU A 84 3.36 -15.10 16.79
C GLU A 84 2.73 -15.12 15.39
N TYR A 85 2.70 -13.96 14.69
CA TYR A 85 1.97 -13.76 13.45
C TYR A 85 2.90 -13.61 12.25
N MET A 86 2.40 -13.97 11.07
CA MET A 86 3.09 -13.76 9.80
C MET A 86 2.98 -12.32 9.30
N VAL A 87 1.82 -11.70 9.58
CA VAL A 87 1.49 -10.32 9.19
C VAL A 87 0.91 -9.60 10.39
N VAL A 88 1.36 -8.38 10.65
CA VAL A 88 0.91 -7.54 11.78
C VAL A 88 0.56 -6.15 11.27
N PHE A 89 -0.63 -5.66 11.62
CA PHE A 89 -0.99 -4.26 11.41
C PHE A 89 -0.51 -3.46 12.63
N PRO A 90 0.37 -2.45 12.45
CA PRO A 90 1.00 -1.73 13.56
C PRO A 90 0.07 -0.82 14.37
N PHE A 91 -1.24 -0.89 14.14
CA PHE A 91 -2.26 -0.12 14.83
C PHE A 91 -3.59 -0.88 14.86
N SER A 92 -4.41 -0.61 15.87
CA SER A 92 -5.81 -1.06 15.90
C SER A 92 -6.75 -0.06 15.24
N HIS A 93 -6.44 1.23 15.34
CA HIS A 93 -7.27 2.33 14.84
C HIS A 93 -6.44 3.32 14.02
N LEU A 94 -7.07 3.89 12.99
CA LEU A 94 -6.49 4.95 12.20
C LEU A 94 -7.42 6.16 12.20
N ILE A 95 -6.88 7.33 12.52
CA ILE A 95 -7.57 8.62 12.47
C ILE A 95 -7.02 9.41 11.30
N ARG A 96 -7.90 9.87 10.41
CA ARG A 96 -7.54 10.77 9.32
C ARG A 96 -7.57 12.21 9.81
N LEU A 97 -6.43 12.88 9.70
CA LEU A 97 -6.31 14.26 10.17
C LEU A 97 -6.83 15.27 9.12
N PRO A 98 -7.40 16.39 9.57
CA PRO A 98 -7.68 17.54 8.72
C PRO A 98 -6.40 18.10 8.09
N LYS A 99 -6.55 18.87 6.99
CA LYS A 99 -5.43 19.55 6.33
C LYS A 99 -4.65 20.42 7.33
N GLY A 100 -3.31 20.26 7.32
CA GLY A 100 -2.39 21.04 8.14
C GLY A 100 -2.23 20.59 9.58
N LEU A 101 -2.95 19.56 10.03
CA LEU A 101 -2.79 19.01 11.38
C LEU A 101 -1.83 17.78 11.35
N GLN A 102 -1.04 17.69 12.41
CA GLN A 102 -0.14 16.55 12.68
C GLN A 102 -0.48 15.85 14.00
N GLN A 103 -1.50 16.33 14.70
CA GLN A 103 -1.98 15.78 15.96
C GLN A 103 -3.51 15.71 15.97
N HIS A 104 -4.05 14.75 16.68
CA HIS A 104 -5.50 14.65 16.87
C HIS A 104 -5.95 15.65 17.93
N THR A 105 -6.72 16.66 17.49
CA THR A 105 -7.21 17.76 18.35
C THR A 105 -8.66 17.58 18.78
N GLY A 106 -9.29 16.43 18.49
CA GLY A 106 -10.72 16.22 18.66
C GLY A 106 -11.59 16.90 17.59
N GLN A 107 -10.98 17.60 16.63
CA GLN A 107 -11.69 18.18 15.51
C GLN A 107 -12.09 17.08 14.52
N ARG A 108 -13.39 16.95 14.27
CA ARG A 108 -13.91 15.94 13.35
C ARG A 108 -13.63 16.31 11.90
N CYS A 109 -13.11 15.35 11.15
CA CYS A 109 -12.92 15.46 9.70
C CYS A 109 -13.99 14.65 8.97
N ARG A 110 -14.83 15.31 8.17
CA ARG A 110 -15.79 14.60 7.32
C ARG A 110 -15.09 14.07 6.08
N PHE A 111 -14.77 12.79 6.07
CA PHE A 111 -14.43 12.09 4.85
C PHE A 111 -15.70 11.53 4.21
N GLY A 112 -15.92 11.79 2.92
CA GLY A 112 -17.16 11.64 2.13
C GLY A 112 -17.91 10.29 2.14
N PHE A 113 -17.66 9.41 3.12
CA PHE A 113 -18.36 8.13 3.28
C PHE A 113 -18.92 7.87 4.69
N GLY A 114 -18.97 8.86 5.56
CA GLY A 114 -19.54 8.72 6.90
C GLY A 114 -18.84 9.60 7.94
N GLU A 115 -19.48 9.72 9.08
CA GLU A 115 -19.10 10.63 10.16
C GLU A 115 -17.93 10.11 11.04
N ASP A 116 -17.43 8.90 10.80
CA ASP A 116 -16.42 8.28 11.66
C ASP A 116 -15.01 8.59 11.13
N GLU A 117 -14.32 9.48 11.81
CA GLU A 117 -12.92 9.84 11.63
C GLU A 117 -11.99 8.67 11.96
N MET A 118 -12.41 7.79 12.84
CA MET A 118 -11.66 6.65 13.34
C MET A 118 -12.11 5.37 12.64
N CYS A 119 -11.18 4.75 11.94
CA CYS A 119 -11.39 3.48 11.25
C CYS A 119 -10.56 2.37 11.91
N HIS A 120 -11.09 1.16 11.95
CA HIS A 120 -10.33 0.00 12.42
C HIS A 120 -9.31 -0.46 11.37
N SER A 121 -8.13 -0.90 11.80
CA SER A 121 -7.20 -1.60 10.92
C SER A 121 -7.79 -2.92 10.44
N PHE A 122 -7.29 -3.42 9.32
CA PHE A 122 -7.70 -4.72 8.80
C PHE A 122 -7.40 -5.85 9.80
N GLY A 123 -6.24 -5.81 10.47
CA GLY A 123 -5.85 -6.81 11.48
C GLY A 123 -6.78 -6.82 12.69
N PHE A 124 -7.13 -5.65 13.23
CA PHE A 124 -8.10 -5.54 14.32
C PHE A 124 -9.49 -6.03 13.87
N GLY A 125 -9.96 -5.59 12.71
CA GLY A 125 -11.26 -5.99 12.17
C GLY A 125 -11.35 -7.51 11.96
N PHE A 126 -10.31 -8.13 11.41
CA PHE A 126 -10.24 -9.57 11.22
C PHE A 126 -10.20 -10.32 12.56
N SER A 127 -9.37 -9.90 13.49
CA SER A 127 -9.25 -10.51 14.82
C SER A 127 -10.58 -10.46 15.59
N ARG A 128 -11.32 -9.36 15.48
CA ARG A 128 -12.56 -9.13 16.24
C ARG A 128 -13.80 -9.76 15.61
N TYR A 129 -13.86 -9.78 14.29
CA TYR A 129 -15.07 -10.14 13.53
C TYR A 129 -14.83 -11.22 12.47
N GLY A 130 -13.65 -11.82 12.42
CA GLY A 130 -13.27 -12.81 11.43
C GLY A 130 -13.44 -12.29 10.00
N MET A 131 -13.89 -13.17 9.11
CA MET A 131 -14.14 -12.82 7.70
C MET A 131 -15.20 -11.72 7.51
N ALA A 132 -16.11 -11.53 8.44
CA ALA A 132 -17.09 -10.44 8.40
C ALA A 132 -16.39 -9.06 8.50
N GLY A 133 -15.37 -8.94 9.37
CA GLY A 133 -14.59 -7.72 9.53
C GLY A 133 -13.81 -7.32 8.28
N THR A 134 -13.50 -8.26 7.39
CA THR A 134 -12.78 -7.99 6.14
C THR A 134 -13.67 -7.43 5.02
N ARG A 135 -15.00 -7.47 5.18
CA ARG A 135 -15.98 -7.05 4.16
C ARG A 135 -16.47 -5.62 4.34
N LEU A 136 -16.28 -5.06 5.51
CA LEU A 136 -16.85 -3.77 5.91
C LEU A 136 -15.85 -2.63 5.72
N PHE A 137 -15.52 -2.31 4.48
CA PHE A 137 -14.56 -1.28 4.09
C PHE A 137 -14.77 0.12 4.70
N ARG A 138 -15.96 0.41 5.23
CA ARG A 138 -16.29 1.76 5.75
C ARG A 138 -15.95 1.98 7.21
N LYS A 139 -16.01 0.91 8.03
CA LYS A 139 -15.72 0.99 9.48
C LYS A 139 -14.59 0.08 9.92
N HIS A 140 -14.41 -1.05 9.23
CA HIS A 140 -13.48 -2.10 9.63
C HIS A 140 -12.67 -2.50 8.39
N GLY A 141 -11.36 -2.31 8.44
CA GLY A 141 -10.51 -2.87 7.40
C GLY A 141 -9.70 -1.87 6.61
N VAL A 142 -9.16 -0.84 7.27
CA VAL A 142 -8.08 -0.06 6.68
C VAL A 142 -6.91 -0.99 6.42
N THR A 143 -6.52 -1.10 5.16
CA THR A 143 -5.46 -1.99 4.68
C THR A 143 -4.16 -1.25 4.42
N GLY A 144 -4.24 0.05 4.17
CA GLY A 144 -3.10 0.94 3.94
C GLY A 144 -2.54 1.57 5.21
N GLY A 145 -1.59 2.47 5.05
CA GLY A 145 -0.91 3.18 6.11
C GLY A 145 0.35 2.45 6.57
N ALA A 146 0.19 1.29 7.20
CA ALA A 146 1.33 0.48 7.60
C ALA A 146 0.96 -1.00 7.73
N VAL A 147 1.90 -1.87 7.38
CA VAL A 147 1.83 -3.32 7.62
C VAL A 147 3.22 -3.88 7.85
N ALA A 148 3.35 -4.76 8.84
CA ALA A 148 4.56 -5.47 9.15
C ALA A 148 4.44 -6.94 8.73
N VAL A 149 5.53 -7.50 8.20
CA VAL A 149 5.55 -8.82 7.58
C VAL A 149 6.85 -9.52 7.91
N ARG A 150 6.82 -10.81 8.15
CA ARG A 150 8.05 -11.63 8.19
C ARG A 150 8.72 -11.58 6.82
N ARG A 151 9.99 -11.22 6.77
CA ARG A 151 10.73 -10.98 5.52
C ARG A 151 10.63 -12.11 4.53
N TRP A 152 10.76 -13.36 4.96
CA TRP A 152 10.73 -14.52 4.06
C TRP A 152 9.48 -14.61 3.18
N LEU A 153 8.31 -14.11 3.68
CA LEU A 153 7.09 -14.03 2.87
C LEU A 153 7.26 -13.05 1.70
N LEU A 154 7.89 -11.91 1.96
CA LEU A 154 8.15 -10.90 0.93
C LEU A 154 9.25 -11.34 -0.03
N ASP A 155 10.29 -12.03 0.46
CA ASP A 155 11.34 -12.59 -0.41
C ASP A 155 10.76 -13.67 -1.34
N LYS A 156 9.78 -14.46 -0.86
CA LYS A 156 9.16 -15.53 -1.65
C LYS A 156 8.12 -15.03 -2.64
N HIS A 157 7.28 -14.07 -2.26
CA HIS A 157 6.09 -13.68 -3.01
C HIS A 157 6.15 -12.26 -3.56
N GLY A 158 6.95 -11.38 -2.98
CA GLY A 158 6.87 -9.95 -3.19
C GLY A 158 5.52 -9.37 -2.77
N LEU A 159 5.31 -8.11 -3.07
CA LEU A 159 3.99 -7.47 -3.06
C LEU A 159 3.36 -7.62 -4.45
N TYR A 160 2.04 -7.69 -4.51
CA TYR A 160 1.34 -7.63 -5.79
C TYR A 160 1.44 -6.22 -6.37
N ASP A 161 2.28 -6.04 -7.36
CA ASP A 161 2.66 -4.74 -7.93
C ASP A 161 2.08 -4.45 -9.32
N ALA A 162 1.27 -5.36 -9.86
CA ALA A 162 0.67 -5.21 -11.18
C ALA A 162 -0.72 -4.54 -11.17
N ASP A 163 -1.13 -3.93 -10.04
CA ASP A 163 -2.29 -3.03 -10.02
C ASP A 163 -1.83 -1.59 -10.25
N ILE A 164 -1.78 -1.20 -11.52
CA ILE A 164 -1.22 0.07 -11.98
C ILE A 164 -2.09 1.30 -11.71
N THR A 165 -3.18 1.16 -10.98
CA THR A 165 -4.04 2.26 -10.52
C THR A 165 -4.15 2.36 -9.00
N GLY A 166 -3.52 1.42 -8.27
CA GLY A 166 -3.39 1.41 -6.81
C GLY A 166 -4.53 0.71 -6.08
N ALA A 167 -4.24 -0.49 -5.58
CA ALA A 167 -5.02 -1.25 -4.62
C ALA A 167 -4.18 -2.40 -4.04
N GLY A 168 -2.86 -2.31 -4.15
CA GLY A 168 -1.95 -3.38 -3.72
C GLY A 168 -2.11 -3.70 -2.25
N ASP A 169 -2.30 -2.71 -1.39
CA ASP A 169 -2.58 -2.86 0.03
C ASP A 169 -3.82 -3.71 0.31
N VAL A 170 -4.89 -3.47 -0.42
CA VAL A 170 -6.13 -4.25 -0.26
C VAL A 170 -5.98 -5.66 -0.82
N ILE A 171 -5.31 -5.81 -1.98
CA ILE A 171 -5.04 -7.12 -2.56
C ILE A 171 -4.19 -7.95 -1.59
N PHE A 172 -3.15 -7.35 -1.01
CA PHE A 172 -2.30 -7.98 0.00
C PHE A 172 -3.10 -8.45 1.22
N ALA A 173 -3.85 -7.54 1.86
CA ALA A 173 -4.61 -7.86 3.05
C ALA A 173 -5.66 -8.96 2.80
N GLN A 174 -6.38 -8.88 1.68
CA GLN A 174 -7.38 -9.89 1.31
C GLN A 174 -6.74 -11.25 0.96
N ALA A 175 -5.56 -11.24 0.34
CA ALA A 175 -4.80 -12.46 0.10
C ALA A 175 -4.39 -13.15 1.40
N CYS A 176 -3.96 -12.40 2.41
CA CYS A 176 -3.57 -12.94 3.71
C CYS A 176 -4.70 -13.74 4.40
N VAL A 177 -5.96 -13.40 4.16
CA VAL A 177 -7.13 -14.14 4.67
C VAL A 177 -7.73 -15.13 3.67
N GLY A 178 -7.13 -15.27 2.48
CA GLY A 178 -7.64 -16.14 1.43
C GLY A 178 -8.92 -15.64 0.74
N ASN A 179 -9.25 -14.35 0.86
CA ASN A 179 -10.45 -13.76 0.28
C ASN A 179 -10.21 -13.26 -1.14
N THR A 180 -10.47 -14.09 -2.12
CA THR A 180 -10.37 -13.72 -3.54
C THR A 180 -11.63 -13.05 -4.11
N ASN A 181 -12.74 -12.99 -3.34
CA ASN A 181 -13.99 -12.37 -3.79
C ASN A 181 -13.89 -10.85 -3.91
N TYR A 182 -12.94 -10.23 -3.20
CA TYR A 182 -12.65 -8.82 -3.32
C TYR A 182 -12.36 -8.38 -4.76
N MET A 183 -11.69 -9.23 -5.53
CA MET A 183 -11.34 -8.96 -6.93
C MET A 183 -12.56 -8.84 -7.85
N ARG A 184 -13.74 -9.34 -7.42
CA ARG A 184 -15.02 -9.16 -8.14
C ARG A 184 -15.62 -7.79 -7.92
N LEU A 185 -15.37 -7.19 -6.75
CA LEU A 185 -15.93 -5.87 -6.41
C LEU A 185 -15.18 -4.74 -7.10
N LYS A 186 -13.91 -4.93 -7.43
CA LYS A 186 -13.14 -4.00 -8.26
C LYS A 186 -13.27 -4.39 -9.72
N ARG A 187 -13.49 -3.41 -10.57
CA ARG A 187 -13.61 -3.59 -12.01
C ARG A 187 -12.24 -3.89 -12.64
N MET A 188 -11.68 -5.02 -12.27
CA MET A 188 -10.47 -5.55 -12.89
C MET A 188 -10.82 -6.26 -14.19
N SER A 189 -9.96 -6.21 -15.17
CA SER A 189 -10.04 -7.05 -16.36
C SER A 189 -10.01 -8.53 -15.97
N ARG A 190 -10.44 -9.39 -16.86
CA ARG A 190 -10.39 -10.85 -16.63
C ARG A 190 -8.95 -11.30 -16.39
N LYS A 191 -8.00 -10.84 -17.21
CA LYS A 191 -6.58 -11.21 -17.12
C LYS A 191 -5.92 -10.71 -15.85
N GLN A 192 -6.21 -9.49 -15.46
CA GLN A 192 -5.73 -8.95 -14.20
C GLN A 192 -6.26 -9.75 -12.99
N LYS A 193 -7.54 -10.15 -13.01
CA LYS A 193 -8.12 -11.01 -11.96
C LYS A 193 -7.45 -12.38 -11.87
N GLU A 194 -7.19 -13.00 -13.00
CA GLU A 194 -6.50 -14.30 -13.07
C GLU A 194 -5.10 -14.17 -12.47
N HIS A 195 -4.33 -13.17 -12.88
CA HIS A 195 -2.98 -12.88 -12.40
C HIS A 195 -2.94 -12.59 -10.89
N ALA A 196 -3.81 -11.70 -10.41
CA ALA A 196 -3.89 -11.36 -8.99
C ALA A 196 -4.34 -12.56 -8.12
N ARG A 197 -5.26 -13.40 -8.61
CA ARG A 197 -5.70 -14.61 -7.90
C ARG A 197 -4.58 -15.62 -7.72
N GLN A 198 -3.77 -15.84 -8.73
CA GLN A 198 -2.65 -16.76 -8.65
C GLN A 198 -1.66 -16.31 -7.58
N TRP A 199 -1.28 -15.03 -7.59
CA TRP A 199 -0.43 -14.45 -6.54
C TRP A 199 -1.08 -14.56 -5.15
N SER A 200 -2.36 -14.21 -5.03
CA SER A 200 -3.12 -14.25 -3.77
C SER A 200 -3.22 -15.68 -3.22
N TYR A 201 -3.40 -16.67 -4.07
CA TYR A 201 -3.45 -18.08 -3.66
C TYR A 201 -2.12 -18.53 -3.03
N CYS A 202 -1.00 -18.18 -3.65
CA CYS A 202 0.33 -18.50 -3.12
C CYS A 202 0.57 -17.81 -1.75
N MET A 203 0.25 -16.54 -1.65
CA MET A 203 0.35 -15.78 -0.39
C MET A 203 -0.53 -16.38 0.70
N ALA A 204 -1.80 -16.66 0.42
CA ALA A 204 -2.75 -17.24 1.37
C ALA A 204 -2.29 -18.58 1.94
N LYS A 205 -1.69 -19.41 1.08
CA LYS A 205 -1.17 -20.74 1.47
C LYS A 205 -0.07 -20.66 2.53
N ASP A 206 0.75 -19.63 2.49
CA ASP A 206 1.85 -19.46 3.43
C ASP A 206 1.43 -18.64 4.66
N VAL A 207 0.63 -17.59 4.49
CA VAL A 207 0.14 -16.77 5.62
C VAL A 207 -0.86 -17.51 6.49
N ARG A 208 -1.76 -18.32 5.92
CA ARG A 208 -2.76 -19.15 6.64
C ARG A 208 -3.57 -18.35 7.66
N GLN A 209 -3.98 -17.13 7.30
CA GLN A 209 -4.73 -16.24 8.19
C GLN A 209 -3.98 -15.84 9.48
N SER A 210 -2.67 -16.06 9.57
CA SER A 210 -1.83 -15.66 10.69
C SER A 210 -1.60 -14.15 10.67
N ILE A 211 -2.63 -13.41 11.10
CA ILE A 211 -2.69 -11.95 11.09
C ILE A 211 -2.94 -11.44 12.50
N GLY A 212 -2.06 -10.55 12.96
CA GLY A 212 -2.18 -9.85 14.22
C GLY A 212 -2.29 -8.33 14.04
N TYR A 213 -2.41 -7.64 15.15
CA TYR A 213 -2.34 -6.18 15.21
C TYR A 213 -1.70 -5.73 16.52
N VAL A 214 -1.26 -4.48 16.56
CA VAL A 214 -0.82 -3.79 17.76
C VAL A 214 -1.93 -2.83 18.20
N ASP A 215 -2.22 -2.81 19.50
CA ASP A 215 -3.14 -1.84 20.04
C ASP A 215 -2.53 -0.44 20.03
N GLY A 216 -3.24 0.51 19.43
CA GLY A 216 -2.80 1.89 19.33
C GLY A 216 -3.45 2.60 18.18
N VAL A 217 -3.21 3.91 18.11
CA VAL A 217 -3.75 4.79 17.10
C VAL A 217 -2.63 5.19 16.14
N ALA A 218 -2.93 5.09 14.86
CA ALA A 218 -2.15 5.71 13.80
C ALA A 218 -2.90 6.96 13.29
N LEU A 219 -2.17 8.04 13.09
CA LEU A 219 -2.67 9.30 12.53
C LEU A 219 -2.26 9.36 11.06
N HIS A 220 -3.23 9.58 10.19
CA HIS A 220 -3.00 9.67 8.76
C HIS A 220 -3.10 11.14 8.34
N LEU A 221 -2.00 11.68 7.87
CA LEU A 221 -1.91 13.07 7.42
C LEU A 221 -2.81 13.30 6.21
N TRP A 222 -3.28 14.52 6.07
CA TRP A 222 -4.07 14.90 4.90
C TRP A 222 -3.20 14.95 3.64
N HIS A 223 -3.65 14.32 2.58
CA HIS A 223 -2.95 14.24 1.30
C HIS A 223 -3.92 14.35 0.10
N GLY A 224 -4.82 15.30 0.12
CA GLY A 224 -5.78 15.55 -0.95
C GLY A 224 -7.18 15.04 -0.68
N THR A 225 -8.10 15.39 -1.57
CA THR A 225 -9.52 15.04 -1.43
C THR A 225 -9.83 13.65 -1.98
N GLN A 226 -10.81 12.97 -1.40
CA GLN A 226 -11.26 11.66 -1.91
C GLN A 226 -11.86 11.75 -3.31
N ALA A 227 -12.45 12.89 -3.68
CA ALA A 227 -13.00 13.12 -5.01
C ALA A 227 -11.93 12.98 -6.10
N ASN A 228 -10.73 13.54 -5.86
CA ASN A 228 -9.61 13.47 -6.81
C ASN A 228 -9.04 12.05 -6.93
N ARG A 229 -9.15 11.23 -5.87
CA ARG A 229 -8.63 9.87 -5.83
C ARG A 229 -9.49 8.86 -6.57
N ARG A 230 -10.75 9.16 -6.85
CA ARG A 230 -11.68 8.34 -7.63
C ARG A 230 -11.65 6.85 -7.29
N TYR A 231 -11.59 6.50 -5.99
CA TYR A 231 -11.37 5.12 -5.53
C TYR A 231 -12.28 4.06 -6.15
N SER A 232 -13.52 4.40 -6.47
CA SER A 232 -14.49 3.49 -7.10
C SER A 232 -14.35 3.44 -8.63
N GLN A 233 -13.78 4.46 -9.25
CA GLN A 233 -13.77 4.64 -10.70
C GLN A 233 -12.41 4.37 -11.35
N ARG A 234 -11.30 4.57 -10.60
CA ARG A 234 -9.94 4.49 -11.14
C ARG A 234 -9.57 3.14 -11.78
N HIS A 235 -10.28 2.06 -11.42
CA HIS A 235 -10.06 0.74 -12.01
C HIS A 235 -10.89 0.49 -13.28
N GLU A 236 -11.84 1.37 -13.60
CA GLU A 236 -12.75 1.19 -14.73
C GLU A 236 -12.00 1.16 -16.07
N MET A 237 -10.97 2.01 -16.20
CA MET A 237 -10.11 2.02 -17.39
C MET A 237 -9.40 0.68 -17.60
N LEU A 238 -8.98 -0.01 -16.54
CA LEU A 238 -8.33 -1.33 -16.65
C LEU A 238 -9.31 -2.39 -17.16
N TYR A 239 -10.56 -2.31 -16.71
CA TYR A 239 -11.63 -3.20 -17.17
C TYR A 239 -11.99 -2.93 -18.62
N THR A 240 -12.25 -1.68 -18.97
CA THR A 240 -12.70 -1.26 -20.31
C THR A 240 -11.67 -1.58 -21.38
N GLU A 241 -10.37 -1.34 -21.07
CA GLU A 241 -9.26 -1.58 -21.99
C GLU A 241 -8.71 -3.01 -21.92
N ASN A 242 -9.39 -3.91 -21.21
CA ASN A 242 -8.96 -5.31 -21.04
C ASN A 242 -7.48 -5.42 -20.65
N PHE A 243 -7.06 -4.68 -19.62
CA PHE A 243 -5.68 -4.68 -19.14
C PHE A 243 -5.18 -6.09 -18.84
N ASP A 244 -4.05 -6.45 -19.42
CA ASP A 244 -3.35 -7.73 -19.21
C ASP A 244 -1.96 -7.46 -18.60
N PRO A 245 -1.73 -7.73 -17.30
CA PRO A 245 -0.44 -7.48 -16.66
C PRO A 245 0.76 -8.11 -17.38
N LEU A 246 0.55 -9.25 -18.06
CA LEU A 246 1.64 -9.96 -18.74
C LEU A 246 1.99 -9.41 -20.12
N LYS A 247 1.12 -8.53 -20.67
CA LYS A 247 1.29 -7.99 -22.03
C LYS A 247 1.42 -6.48 -22.06
N ASP A 248 0.73 -5.79 -21.14
CA ASP A 248 0.56 -4.34 -21.23
C ASP A 248 1.61 -3.57 -20.46
N ILE A 249 2.29 -4.23 -19.49
CA ILE A 249 3.40 -3.64 -18.76
C ILE A 249 4.63 -4.54 -18.79
N SER A 250 5.79 -3.91 -18.66
CA SER A 250 7.10 -4.58 -18.55
C SER A 250 8.00 -3.81 -17.59
N LEU A 251 9.07 -4.43 -17.16
CA LEU A 251 10.05 -3.74 -16.33
C LEU A 251 10.95 -2.84 -17.20
N HIS A 252 11.00 -1.57 -16.85
CA HIS A 252 12.05 -0.68 -17.31
C HIS A 252 13.38 -1.10 -16.67
N ARG A 253 14.52 -0.74 -17.28
CA ARG A 253 15.87 -1.05 -16.76
C ARG A 253 16.12 -0.54 -15.32
N SER A 254 15.41 0.48 -14.90
CA SER A 254 15.45 0.99 -13.51
C SER A 254 14.72 0.11 -12.49
N GLY A 255 13.92 -0.85 -12.95
CA GLY A 255 13.05 -1.68 -12.13
C GLY A 255 11.63 -1.14 -11.95
N ALA A 256 11.31 0.06 -12.43
CA ALA A 256 9.95 0.60 -12.46
C ALA A 256 9.10 -0.07 -13.56
N TRP A 257 7.78 0.01 -13.46
CA TRP A 257 6.88 -0.39 -14.53
C TRP A 257 6.88 0.63 -15.67
N GLN A 258 6.84 0.12 -16.90
CA GLN A 258 6.60 0.87 -18.12
C GLN A 258 5.57 0.16 -19.01
N TRP A 259 4.96 0.89 -19.94
CA TRP A 259 4.07 0.32 -20.92
C TRP A 259 4.82 -0.61 -21.89
N ALA A 260 4.18 -1.72 -22.26
CA ALA A 260 4.68 -2.69 -23.23
C ALA A 260 3.73 -2.95 -24.39
N SER A 261 2.51 -2.42 -24.32
CA SER A 261 1.52 -2.57 -25.39
C SER A 261 1.16 -1.22 -26.03
N PRO A 262 0.62 -1.21 -27.26
CA PRO A 262 0.21 0.02 -27.97
C PRO A 262 -1.20 0.49 -27.60
N LYS A 263 -1.68 0.26 -26.37
CA LYS A 263 -3.01 0.66 -25.91
C LYS A 263 -3.06 2.15 -25.54
N GLU A 264 -3.00 3.02 -26.53
CA GLU A 264 -2.92 4.48 -26.33
C GLU A 264 -4.05 5.05 -25.48
N GLN A 265 -5.27 4.50 -25.59
CA GLN A 265 -6.40 4.95 -24.78
C GLN A 265 -6.17 4.65 -23.29
N LEU A 266 -5.67 3.46 -22.96
CA LEU A 266 -5.31 3.10 -21.59
C LEU A 266 -4.19 3.99 -21.05
N HIS A 267 -3.14 4.21 -21.84
CA HIS A 267 -2.02 5.07 -21.46
C HIS A 267 -2.46 6.50 -21.18
N ARG A 268 -3.31 7.05 -22.04
CA ARG A 268 -3.87 8.39 -21.85
C ARG A 268 -4.75 8.47 -20.60
N ALA A 269 -5.66 7.52 -20.41
CA ALA A 269 -6.55 7.48 -19.26
C ALA A 269 -5.79 7.39 -17.93
N CYS A 270 -4.69 6.61 -17.88
CA CYS A 270 -3.80 6.56 -16.73
C CYS A 270 -3.11 7.90 -16.46
N ARG A 271 -2.52 8.53 -17.47
CA ARG A 271 -1.87 9.85 -17.31
C ARG A 271 -2.86 10.91 -16.82
N GLU A 272 -4.06 10.98 -17.40
CA GLU A 272 -5.12 11.91 -16.99
C GLU A 272 -5.56 11.65 -15.54
N TYR A 273 -5.69 10.38 -15.14
CA TYR A 273 -6.01 10.03 -13.77
C TYR A 273 -4.96 10.54 -12.79
N PHE A 274 -3.66 10.25 -13.01
CA PHE A 274 -2.60 10.68 -12.12
C PHE A 274 -2.43 12.19 -12.08
N SER A 275 -2.55 12.88 -13.22
CA SER A 275 -2.53 14.35 -13.28
C SER A 275 -3.69 14.99 -12.52
N SER A 276 -4.85 14.32 -12.44
CA SER A 276 -6.03 14.84 -11.76
C SER A 276 -6.02 14.64 -10.24
N ARG A 277 -5.10 13.83 -9.69
CA ARG A 277 -5.09 13.49 -8.26
C ARG A 277 -4.79 14.70 -7.36
N ARG A 278 -3.87 15.56 -7.77
CA ARG A 278 -3.49 16.79 -7.03
C ARG A 278 -3.17 16.48 -5.55
N ASP A 279 -2.41 15.42 -5.30
CA ASP A 279 -2.08 15.00 -3.94
C ASP A 279 -1.19 16.03 -3.22
N ASP A 280 -0.37 16.78 -3.97
CA ASP A 280 0.65 17.69 -3.47
C ASP A 280 0.27 19.19 -3.59
N VAL A 281 -0.97 19.51 -3.89
CA VAL A 281 -1.39 20.90 -3.98
C VAL A 281 -1.60 21.47 -2.58
N TYR A 282 -0.52 21.99 -2.01
CA TYR A 282 -0.57 22.91 -0.87
C TYR A 282 -1.08 24.27 -1.39
N THR A 283 -2.40 24.45 -1.40
CA THR A 283 -3.02 25.77 -1.59
C THR A 283 -3.85 26.14 -0.38
#